data_780056e8c796424af324ab8df5569223
#
_entry.id   780056e8c796424af324ab8df5569223
#
_cell.length_a   1.000
_cell.length_b   1.000
_cell.length_c   1.000
_cell.angle_alpha   90.00
_cell.angle_beta   90.00
_cell.angle_gamma   90.00
#
_symmetry.space_group_name_H-M   'P 1'
#
loop_
_entity.id
_entity.type
_entity.pdbx_description
1 polymer ?
#
loop_
_entity_poly.entity_id
_entity_poly.type
_entity_poly.pdbx_seq_one_letter_code
_entity_poly.pdbx_strand_id
1 'polypeptide(L)'
;MHISDLHLGSFSGHEEQLEQTIRAINAAKPDIVCFTGDLCTIDSREAAPFTAILKEIQAPVYAVLGNHDFFLYSRELTEQQRQQEVDLLCNYITDSLGWHLLRNEHQVLTAADGSSITLLGVDNTRGAEQGFRTIDCGNLQQAMADTDGFRILLTHDPSHWEAEVLPTTDIPLTLAGHTHASQVRIFGWNPAQLMFRQSDGRYDYNGQTLNVNIGIGCTAPFRIGTPQDLTLITLRN
;
A
#
# COMPACT_ATOMS: atom_id res chain seq x y z
N MET A 1 -5.82 7.48 7.52
CA MET A 1 -6.55 6.49 6.71
C MET A 1 -5.54 5.59 6.03
N HIS A 2 -5.70 4.28 6.11
CA HIS A 2 -4.88 3.32 5.37
C HIS A 2 -5.71 2.72 4.23
N ILE A 3 -5.18 2.77 3.03
CA ILE A 3 -5.72 2.18 1.79
C ILE A 3 -4.62 1.45 1.04
N SER A 4 -4.99 0.50 0.19
CA SER A 4 -4.04 -0.31 -0.57
C SER A 4 -4.66 -0.84 -1.86
N ASP A 5 -3.82 -1.33 -2.76
CA ASP A 5 -4.21 -2.17 -3.89
C ASP A 5 -5.37 -1.57 -4.70
N LEU A 6 -5.13 -0.41 -5.30
CA LEU A 6 -6.12 0.27 -6.15
C LEU A 6 -6.34 -0.47 -7.46
N HIS A 7 -5.30 -1.06 -8.06
CA HIS A 7 -5.41 -1.79 -9.32
C HIS A 7 -6.34 -1.08 -10.31
N LEU A 8 -5.98 0.14 -10.69
CA LEU A 8 -6.86 1.08 -11.39
C LEU A 8 -7.49 0.50 -12.65
N GLY A 9 -6.80 -0.40 -13.34
CA GLY A 9 -7.36 -1.12 -14.48
C GLY A 9 -8.68 -1.84 -14.19
N SER A 10 -8.90 -2.25 -12.91
CA SER A 10 -10.14 -2.92 -12.50
C SER A 10 -11.37 -2.02 -12.46
N PHE A 11 -11.17 -0.69 -12.50
CA PHE A 11 -12.26 0.30 -12.52
C PHE A 11 -12.62 0.77 -13.92
N SER A 12 -11.99 0.26 -14.98
CA SER A 12 -12.34 0.62 -16.36
C SER A 12 -13.80 0.27 -16.65
N GLY A 13 -14.61 1.27 -17.00
CA GLY A 13 -16.07 1.15 -17.16
C GLY A 13 -16.86 1.10 -15.85
N HIS A 14 -16.18 1.31 -14.71
CA HIS A 14 -16.77 1.33 -13.36
C HIS A 14 -16.24 2.51 -12.53
N GLU A 15 -15.92 3.63 -13.18
CA GLU A 15 -15.30 4.82 -12.59
C GLU A 15 -16.11 5.35 -11.40
N GLU A 16 -17.44 5.25 -11.46
CA GLU A 16 -18.33 5.68 -10.38
C GLU A 16 -18.05 4.96 -9.05
N GLN A 17 -17.59 3.70 -9.08
CA GLN A 17 -17.23 2.97 -7.86
C GLN A 17 -15.98 3.57 -7.20
N LEU A 18 -14.98 3.97 -8.00
CA LEU A 18 -13.80 4.66 -7.49
C LEU A 18 -14.17 6.03 -6.92
N GLU A 19 -15.01 6.79 -7.60
CA GLU A 19 -15.52 8.09 -7.09
C GLU A 19 -16.25 7.92 -5.75
N GLN A 20 -17.09 6.89 -5.60
CA GLN A 20 -17.76 6.60 -4.33
C GLN A 20 -16.76 6.30 -3.22
N THR A 21 -15.69 5.57 -3.54
CA THR A 21 -14.60 5.27 -2.62
C THR A 21 -13.87 6.54 -2.17
N ILE A 22 -13.52 7.43 -3.13
CA ILE A 22 -12.87 8.71 -2.80
C ILE A 22 -13.78 9.60 -1.96
N ARG A 23 -15.08 9.64 -2.26
CA ARG A 23 -16.06 10.35 -1.42
C ARG A 23 -16.11 9.80 0.02
N ALA A 24 -16.00 8.47 0.19
CA ALA A 24 -15.96 7.84 1.52
C ALA A 24 -14.67 8.18 2.28
N ILE A 25 -13.52 8.20 1.60
CA ILE A 25 -12.24 8.65 2.17
C ILE A 25 -12.37 10.09 2.68
N ASN A 26 -12.85 11.00 1.84
CA ASN A 26 -13.01 12.42 2.20
C ASN A 26 -14.04 12.64 3.32
N ALA A 27 -15.13 11.87 3.34
CA ALA A 27 -16.15 11.93 4.39
C ALA A 27 -15.61 11.53 5.77
N ALA A 28 -14.62 10.63 5.82
CA ALA A 28 -13.93 10.25 7.05
C ALA A 28 -12.96 11.32 7.57
N LYS A 29 -12.63 12.34 6.76
CA LYS A 29 -11.74 13.48 7.09
C LYS A 29 -10.43 13.03 7.73
N PRO A 30 -9.65 12.14 7.11
CA PRO A 30 -8.37 11.74 7.67
C PRO A 30 -7.37 12.89 7.61
N ASP A 31 -6.45 12.96 8.58
CA ASP A 31 -5.35 13.94 8.56
C ASP A 31 -4.35 13.61 7.44
N ILE A 32 -4.14 12.30 7.18
CA ILE A 32 -3.32 11.77 6.09
C ILE A 32 -3.93 10.50 5.52
N VAL A 33 -3.58 10.18 4.28
CA VAL A 33 -3.86 8.88 3.66
C VAL A 33 -2.52 8.16 3.44
N CYS A 34 -2.42 6.93 3.94
CA CYS A 34 -1.28 6.03 3.69
C CYS A 34 -1.71 5.01 2.64
N PHE A 35 -1.05 5.01 1.49
CA PHE A 35 -1.28 4.08 0.39
C PHE A 35 -0.14 3.07 0.30
N THR A 36 -0.44 1.79 0.48
CA THR A 36 0.56 0.73 0.60
C THR A 36 0.80 -0.06 -0.70
N GLY A 37 0.66 0.61 -1.85
CA GLY A 37 1.11 0.07 -3.14
C GLY A 37 0.03 -0.60 -3.98
N ASP A 38 0.46 -1.08 -5.14
CA ASP A 38 -0.36 -1.65 -6.21
C ASP A 38 -1.39 -0.65 -6.76
N LEU A 39 -0.88 0.46 -7.29
CA LEU A 39 -1.68 1.46 -7.98
C LEU A 39 -2.19 0.93 -9.33
N CYS A 40 -1.29 0.29 -10.10
CA CYS A 40 -1.57 -0.35 -11.38
C CYS A 40 -1.51 -1.87 -11.28
N THR A 41 -1.96 -2.59 -12.32
CA THR A 41 -1.93 -4.06 -12.38
C THR A 41 -0.79 -4.56 -13.28
N ILE A 42 -0.72 -4.08 -14.52
CA ILE A 42 0.24 -4.56 -15.54
C ILE A 42 0.85 -3.44 -16.39
N ASP A 43 0.34 -2.21 -16.31
CA ASP A 43 0.72 -1.13 -17.21
C ASP A 43 0.52 0.24 -16.53
N SER A 44 1.50 1.14 -16.62
CA SER A 44 1.43 2.49 -16.05
C SER A 44 0.29 3.34 -16.64
N ARG A 45 -0.10 3.06 -17.88
CA ARG A 45 -1.19 3.76 -18.58
C ARG A 45 -2.56 3.53 -17.94
N GLU A 46 -2.72 2.48 -17.12
CA GLU A 46 -3.95 2.23 -16.36
C GLU A 46 -4.32 3.43 -15.47
N ALA A 47 -3.35 4.19 -15.00
CA ALA A 47 -3.56 5.27 -14.04
C ALA A 47 -4.13 6.56 -14.67
N ALA A 48 -3.74 6.90 -15.89
CA ALA A 48 -4.03 8.18 -16.52
C ALA A 48 -5.54 8.52 -16.60
N PRO A 49 -6.46 7.59 -16.93
CA PRO A 49 -7.90 7.87 -16.99
C PRO A 49 -8.50 8.30 -15.65
N PHE A 50 -7.89 7.90 -14.54
CA PHE A 50 -8.41 8.13 -13.19
C PHE A 50 -7.80 9.33 -12.47
N THR A 51 -6.92 10.08 -13.15
CA THR A 51 -6.20 11.23 -12.55
C THR A 51 -7.14 12.24 -11.90
N ALA A 52 -8.24 12.61 -12.58
CA ALA A 52 -9.18 13.59 -12.05
C ALA A 52 -9.85 13.10 -10.75
N ILE A 53 -10.23 11.81 -10.71
CA ILE A 53 -10.88 11.18 -9.56
C ILE A 53 -9.91 11.10 -8.38
N LEU A 54 -8.67 10.63 -8.62
CA LEU A 54 -7.67 10.49 -7.56
C LEU A 54 -7.26 11.84 -6.95
N LYS A 55 -7.25 12.91 -7.75
CA LYS A 55 -6.99 14.28 -7.28
C LYS A 55 -8.09 14.84 -6.36
N GLU A 56 -9.25 14.22 -6.29
CA GLU A 56 -10.30 14.61 -5.35
C GLU A 56 -10.01 14.19 -3.90
N ILE A 57 -8.99 13.36 -3.64
CA ILE A 57 -8.55 13.07 -2.26
C ILE A 57 -8.04 14.37 -1.65
N GLN A 58 -8.68 14.80 -0.55
CA GLN A 58 -8.41 16.09 0.09
C GLN A 58 -7.22 16.06 1.03
N ALA A 59 -6.98 14.92 1.69
CA ALA A 59 -5.87 14.75 2.61
C ALA A 59 -4.56 14.48 1.86
N PRO A 60 -3.40 14.88 2.39
CA PRO A 60 -2.10 14.48 1.85
C PRO A 60 -1.99 12.96 1.78
N VAL A 61 -1.50 12.43 0.65
CA VAL A 61 -1.31 11.01 0.43
C VAL A 61 0.18 10.68 0.48
N TYR A 62 0.54 9.70 1.29
CA TYR A 62 1.88 9.10 1.37
C TYR A 62 1.80 7.68 0.83
N ALA A 63 2.63 7.38 -0.16
CA ALA A 63 2.54 6.16 -0.95
C ALA A 63 3.86 5.39 -0.96
N VAL A 64 3.76 4.07 -1.07
CA VAL A 64 4.87 3.19 -1.48
C VAL A 64 4.44 2.40 -2.72
N LEU A 65 5.39 1.74 -3.38
CA LEU A 65 5.10 0.85 -4.50
C LEU A 65 4.82 -0.58 -4.03
N GLY A 66 3.87 -1.25 -4.70
CA GLY A 66 3.63 -2.67 -4.55
C GLY A 66 4.28 -3.48 -5.67
N ASN A 67 4.17 -4.82 -5.61
CA ASN A 67 4.83 -5.69 -6.58
C ASN A 67 4.27 -5.54 -8.01
N HIS A 68 3.01 -5.18 -8.17
CA HIS A 68 2.43 -4.92 -9.49
C HIS A 68 2.96 -3.63 -10.12
N ASP A 69 3.29 -2.62 -9.33
CA ASP A 69 3.83 -1.35 -9.80
C ASP A 69 5.24 -1.47 -10.43
N PHE A 70 5.91 -2.63 -10.26
CA PHE A 70 7.14 -2.97 -10.97
C PHE A 70 6.89 -3.71 -12.29
N PHE A 71 5.65 -3.91 -12.70
CA PHE A 71 5.22 -4.47 -13.98
C PHE A 71 5.83 -5.84 -14.34
N LEU A 72 6.15 -6.66 -13.33
CA LEU A 72 6.73 -7.99 -13.51
C LEU A 72 5.78 -8.97 -14.22
N TYR A 73 4.49 -8.69 -14.17
CA TYR A 73 3.43 -9.51 -14.79
C TYR A 73 3.16 -9.13 -16.24
N SER A 74 3.68 -8.02 -16.72
CA SER A 74 3.63 -7.65 -18.14
C SER A 74 4.48 -8.62 -18.97
N ARG A 75 3.86 -9.30 -19.92
CA ARG A 75 4.53 -10.28 -20.78
C ARG A 75 5.26 -9.66 -21.97
N GLU A 76 4.93 -8.42 -22.29
CA GLU A 76 5.39 -7.73 -23.49
C GLU A 76 6.62 -6.85 -23.23
N LEU A 77 6.89 -6.49 -21.97
CA LEU A 77 7.95 -5.58 -21.62
C LEU A 77 9.28 -6.30 -21.38
N THR A 78 10.35 -5.78 -21.98
CA THR A 78 11.72 -6.11 -21.59
C THR A 78 12.03 -5.51 -20.22
N GLU A 79 13.11 -5.94 -19.58
CA GLU A 79 13.53 -5.39 -18.28
C GLU A 79 13.78 -3.89 -18.32
N GLN A 80 14.44 -3.39 -19.37
CA GLN A 80 14.66 -1.96 -19.56
C GLN A 80 13.34 -1.18 -19.74
N GLN A 81 12.39 -1.74 -20.47
CA GLN A 81 11.06 -1.13 -20.62
C GLN A 81 10.28 -1.13 -19.31
N ARG A 82 10.36 -2.21 -18.51
CA ARG A 82 9.75 -2.23 -17.17
C ARG A 82 10.30 -1.12 -16.28
N GLN A 83 11.62 -0.92 -16.26
CA GLN A 83 12.20 0.16 -15.47
C GLN A 83 11.69 1.53 -15.93
N GLN A 84 11.58 1.77 -17.24
CA GLN A 84 10.98 2.99 -17.78
C GLN A 84 9.52 3.17 -17.36
N GLU A 85 8.71 2.10 -17.35
CA GLU A 85 7.33 2.15 -16.88
C GLU A 85 7.24 2.45 -15.37
N VAL A 86 8.14 1.90 -14.56
CA VAL A 86 8.24 2.24 -13.12
C VAL A 86 8.57 3.71 -12.94
N ASP A 87 9.53 4.25 -13.70
CA ASP A 87 9.90 5.67 -13.63
C ASP A 87 8.73 6.57 -14.05
N LEU A 88 7.99 6.19 -15.10
CA LEU A 88 6.77 6.89 -15.53
C LEU A 88 5.70 6.88 -14.44
N LEU A 89 5.49 5.74 -13.79
CA LEU A 89 4.54 5.63 -12.68
C LEU A 89 4.96 6.48 -11.48
N CYS A 90 6.23 6.46 -11.10
CA CYS A 90 6.75 7.31 -10.03
C CYS A 90 6.50 8.80 -10.32
N ASN A 91 6.84 9.27 -11.53
CA ASN A 91 6.57 10.65 -11.96
C ASN A 91 5.07 10.96 -11.99
N TYR A 92 4.24 9.99 -12.36
CA TYR A 92 2.79 10.15 -12.32
C TYR A 92 2.29 10.35 -10.89
N ILE A 93 2.76 9.53 -9.94
CA ILE A 93 2.39 9.63 -8.52
C ILE A 93 2.82 10.98 -7.94
N THR A 94 4.05 11.43 -8.21
CA THR A 94 4.60 12.67 -7.64
C THR A 94 4.11 13.92 -8.36
N ASP A 95 4.22 13.97 -9.68
CA ASP A 95 4.01 15.20 -10.45
C ASP A 95 2.56 15.37 -10.88
N SER A 96 1.89 14.25 -11.26
CA SER A 96 0.52 14.31 -11.72
C SER A 96 -0.50 14.25 -10.59
N LEU A 97 -0.33 13.35 -9.61
CA LEU A 97 -1.23 13.26 -8.45
C LEU A 97 -0.83 14.21 -7.31
N GLY A 98 0.45 14.59 -7.22
CA GLY A 98 0.97 15.37 -6.10
C GLY A 98 1.06 14.57 -4.80
N TRP A 99 1.17 13.24 -4.87
CA TRP A 99 1.34 12.38 -3.72
C TRP A 99 2.81 12.30 -3.30
N HIS A 100 3.06 12.05 -2.03
CA HIS A 100 4.40 11.82 -1.48
C HIS A 100 4.76 10.34 -1.65
N LEU A 101 5.60 10.02 -2.62
CA LEU A 101 6.08 8.65 -2.85
C LEU A 101 7.34 8.43 -2.02
N LEU A 102 7.30 7.46 -1.12
CA LEU A 102 8.42 7.07 -0.26
C LEU A 102 9.07 5.80 -0.79
N ARG A 103 10.32 5.89 -1.23
CA ARG A 103 11.08 4.78 -1.80
C ARG A 103 12.35 4.52 -1.00
N ASN A 104 12.26 3.66 0.02
CA ASN A 104 13.33 3.40 0.98
C ASN A 104 13.77 4.69 1.70
N GLU A 105 12.82 5.51 2.08
CA GLU A 105 13.02 6.81 2.71
C GLU A 105 11.95 7.11 3.75
N HIS A 106 12.06 8.23 4.42
CA HIS A 106 11.10 8.64 5.44
C HIS A 106 10.69 10.11 5.31
N GLN A 107 9.56 10.43 5.95
CA GLN A 107 9.04 11.78 6.10
C GLN A 107 8.58 12.01 7.53
N VAL A 108 9.12 13.06 8.18
CA VAL A 108 8.63 13.51 9.49
C VAL A 108 7.41 14.39 9.29
N LEU A 109 6.33 14.07 10.00
CA LEU A 109 5.09 14.83 10.00
C LEU A 109 4.87 15.42 11.38
N THR A 110 4.62 16.73 11.45
CA THR A 110 4.39 17.45 12.71
C THR A 110 2.96 17.96 12.73
N ALA A 111 2.22 17.61 13.78
CA ALA A 111 0.88 18.10 14.03
C ALA A 111 0.89 19.54 14.57
N ALA A 112 -0.28 20.18 14.57
CA ALA A 112 -0.42 21.57 15.04
C ALA A 112 -0.08 21.77 16.53
N ASP A 113 -0.17 20.70 17.34
CA ASP A 113 0.19 20.69 18.76
C ASP A 113 1.69 20.46 19.00
N GLY A 114 2.49 20.29 17.95
CA GLY A 114 3.93 20.05 18.01
C GLY A 114 4.31 18.57 18.17
N SER A 115 3.34 17.65 18.30
CA SER A 115 3.62 16.21 18.25
C SER A 115 4.09 15.81 16.86
N SER A 116 4.95 14.80 16.75
CA SER A 116 5.47 14.33 15.48
C SER A 116 5.41 12.82 15.35
N ILE A 117 5.24 12.37 14.12
CA ILE A 117 5.38 10.97 13.72
C ILE A 117 6.33 10.90 12.53
N THR A 118 7.03 9.78 12.39
CA THR A 118 7.86 9.50 11.22
C THR A 118 7.20 8.43 10.37
N LEU A 119 6.83 8.77 9.13
CA LEU A 119 6.42 7.79 8.14
C LEU A 119 7.66 7.24 7.46
N LEU A 120 7.83 5.92 7.52
CA LEU A 120 8.84 5.18 6.78
C LEU A 120 8.16 4.54 5.57
N GLY A 121 8.76 4.61 4.41
CA GLY A 121 8.29 3.89 3.23
C GLY A 121 9.39 3.04 2.63
N VAL A 122 9.09 1.78 2.36
CA VAL A 122 10.01 0.87 1.66
C VAL A 122 9.43 0.44 0.32
N ASP A 123 10.28 0.31 -0.67
CA ASP A 123 9.92 -0.36 -1.92
C ASP A 123 9.52 -1.81 -1.64
N ASN A 124 8.88 -2.47 -2.60
CA ASN A 124 8.40 -3.82 -2.37
C ASN A 124 9.52 -4.74 -1.90
N THR A 125 9.29 -5.38 -0.77
CA THR A 125 10.15 -6.41 -0.21
C THR A 125 9.32 -7.58 0.27
N ARG A 126 9.86 -8.78 0.16
CA ARG A 126 9.19 -10.01 0.58
C ARG A 126 9.91 -10.63 1.76
N GLY A 127 9.15 -11.17 2.69
CA GLY A 127 9.71 -11.94 3.80
C GLY A 127 9.72 -13.45 3.57
N ALA A 128 8.98 -13.95 2.57
CA ALA A 128 8.83 -15.38 2.32
C ALA A 128 8.68 -15.71 0.82
N GLU A 129 9.02 -16.94 0.45
CA GLU A 129 8.75 -17.46 -0.90
C GLU A 129 7.24 -17.67 -1.09
N GLN A 130 6.68 -17.07 -2.13
CA GLN A 130 5.23 -17.02 -2.36
C GLN A 130 4.80 -17.72 -3.65
N GLY A 131 5.75 -18.33 -4.39
CA GLY A 131 5.46 -19.09 -5.61
C GLY A 131 5.07 -18.25 -6.84
N PHE A 132 5.08 -16.91 -6.74
CA PHE A 132 4.84 -15.99 -7.86
C PHE A 132 5.97 -14.97 -8.00
N ARG A 133 5.97 -14.26 -9.14
CA ARG A 133 7.00 -13.26 -9.42
C ARG A 133 6.81 -12.06 -8.50
N THR A 134 7.88 -11.68 -7.80
CA THR A 134 7.94 -10.46 -7.02
C THR A 134 9.34 -9.88 -7.12
N ILE A 135 9.47 -8.61 -6.77
CA ILE A 135 10.76 -7.93 -6.62
C ILE A 135 11.07 -7.78 -5.14
N ASP A 136 12.33 -7.80 -4.81
CA ASP A 136 12.84 -7.57 -3.46
C ASP A 136 13.88 -6.44 -3.54
N CYS A 137 13.43 -5.21 -3.35
CA CYS A 137 14.24 -3.99 -3.46
C CYS A 137 13.99 -3.01 -2.30
N GLY A 138 13.20 -3.42 -1.30
CA GLY A 138 13.03 -2.67 -0.08
C GLY A 138 14.31 -2.62 0.74
N ASN A 139 14.52 -1.51 1.44
CA ASN A 139 15.66 -1.28 2.33
C ASN A 139 15.19 -0.57 3.60
N LEU A 140 14.79 -1.36 4.59
CA LEU A 140 14.27 -0.86 5.85
C LEU A 140 15.32 -0.05 6.62
N GLN A 141 16.57 -0.47 6.61
CA GLN A 141 17.64 0.24 7.31
C GLN A 141 17.89 1.64 6.72
N GLN A 142 17.81 1.77 5.39
CA GLN A 142 17.93 3.06 4.73
C GLN A 142 16.72 3.96 5.08
N ALA A 143 15.50 3.43 5.05
CA ALA A 143 14.30 4.18 5.42
C ALA A 143 14.32 4.65 6.88
N MET A 144 14.94 3.86 7.78
CA MET A 144 15.07 4.17 9.21
C MET A 144 16.26 5.05 9.56
N ALA A 145 17.18 5.33 8.64
CA ALA A 145 18.40 6.06 8.94
C ALA A 145 18.08 7.44 9.56
N ASP A 146 18.72 7.75 10.69
CA ASP A 146 18.56 9.03 11.40
C ASP A 146 17.13 9.35 11.86
N THR A 147 16.31 8.30 12.11
CA THR A 147 14.94 8.45 12.61
C THR A 147 14.82 8.02 14.06
N ASP A 148 13.94 8.71 14.80
CA ASP A 148 13.56 8.41 16.18
C ASP A 148 12.06 8.65 16.42
N GLY A 149 11.59 8.46 17.66
CA GLY A 149 10.21 8.72 18.06
C GLY A 149 9.20 7.68 17.53
N PHE A 150 7.95 8.10 17.35
CA PHE A 150 6.87 7.21 16.89
C PHE A 150 6.95 7.04 15.38
N ARG A 151 7.22 5.80 14.96
CA ARG A 151 7.40 5.42 13.55
C ARG A 151 6.22 4.62 13.04
N ILE A 152 5.81 4.89 11.80
CA ILE A 152 4.82 4.11 11.05
C ILE A 152 5.49 3.65 9.77
N LEU A 153 5.57 2.34 9.56
CA LEU A 153 6.12 1.75 8.35
C LEU A 153 5.01 1.50 7.32
N LEU A 154 5.20 2.01 6.12
CA LEU A 154 4.46 1.62 4.93
C LEU A 154 5.28 0.58 4.17
N THR A 155 4.75 -0.60 4.00
CA THR A 155 5.32 -1.69 3.18
C THR A 155 4.17 -2.32 2.39
N HIS A 156 4.46 -2.96 1.26
CA HIS A 156 3.38 -3.60 0.50
C HIS A 156 3.09 -5.01 1.01
N ASP A 157 4.11 -5.87 1.08
CA ASP A 157 3.96 -7.29 1.43
C ASP A 157 3.98 -7.48 2.96
N PRO A 158 2.90 -8.04 3.57
CA PRO A 158 2.81 -8.24 5.01
C PRO A 158 3.84 -9.24 5.55
N SER A 159 4.39 -10.13 4.73
CA SER A 159 5.42 -11.08 5.17
C SER A 159 6.73 -10.40 5.57
N HIS A 160 6.99 -9.19 5.11
CA HIS A 160 8.10 -8.33 5.54
C HIS A 160 8.07 -8.10 7.06
N TRP A 161 6.88 -7.94 7.65
CA TRP A 161 6.73 -7.67 9.08
C TRP A 161 7.33 -8.79 9.95
N GLU A 162 7.00 -10.06 9.66
CA GLU A 162 7.52 -11.20 10.44
C GLU A 162 9.00 -11.49 10.12
N ALA A 163 9.42 -11.28 8.86
CA ALA A 163 10.75 -11.61 8.41
C ALA A 163 11.83 -10.62 8.86
N GLU A 164 11.53 -9.32 8.87
CA GLU A 164 12.51 -8.29 9.16
C GLU A 164 12.08 -7.32 10.24
N VAL A 165 10.84 -6.79 10.18
CA VAL A 165 10.40 -5.69 11.08
C VAL A 165 10.37 -6.15 12.53
N LEU A 166 9.71 -7.27 12.84
CA LEU A 166 9.60 -7.81 14.20
C LEU A 166 10.95 -8.14 14.84
N PRO A 167 11.87 -8.86 14.16
CA PRO A 167 13.10 -9.29 14.80
C PRO A 167 14.17 -8.21 14.89
N THR A 168 14.09 -7.15 14.08
CA THR A 168 15.20 -6.18 13.95
C THR A 168 14.85 -4.76 14.37
N THR A 169 13.56 -4.47 14.65
CA THR A 169 13.10 -3.11 14.96
C THR A 169 12.13 -3.07 16.13
N ASP A 170 11.82 -1.87 16.59
CA ASP A 170 10.77 -1.55 17.56
C ASP A 170 9.65 -0.69 16.95
N ILE A 171 9.46 -0.73 15.62
CA ILE A 171 8.45 0.05 14.91
C ILE A 171 7.05 -0.31 15.45
N PRO A 172 6.32 0.64 16.05
CA PRO A 172 5.07 0.33 16.73
C PRO A 172 3.89 0.03 15.79
N LEU A 173 3.93 0.56 14.55
CA LEU A 173 2.85 0.35 13.58
C LEU A 173 3.40 0.12 12.17
N THR A 174 2.98 -0.99 11.57
CA THR A 174 3.25 -1.33 10.18
C THR A 174 1.93 -1.44 9.41
N LEU A 175 1.88 -0.85 8.23
CA LEU A 175 0.75 -0.89 7.30
C LEU A 175 1.16 -1.65 6.06
N ALA A 176 0.36 -2.66 5.66
CA ALA A 176 0.62 -3.49 4.49
C ALA A 176 -0.66 -3.80 3.72
N GLY A 177 -0.53 -4.25 2.47
CA GLY A 177 -1.61 -4.64 1.58
C GLY A 177 -1.43 -6.03 0.98
N HIS A 178 -1.42 -6.12 -0.37
CA HIS A 178 -0.96 -7.25 -1.18
C HIS A 178 -1.87 -8.48 -1.24
N THR A 179 -2.42 -8.92 -0.12
CA THR A 179 -3.06 -10.25 -0.04
C THR A 179 -4.44 -10.30 -0.68
N HIS A 180 -5.13 -9.17 -0.72
CA HIS A 180 -6.57 -9.06 -1.08
C HIS A 180 -7.49 -10.04 -0.31
N ALA A 181 -6.99 -10.76 0.71
CA ALA A 181 -7.63 -11.96 1.25
C ALA A 181 -7.97 -12.98 0.12
N SER A 182 -7.16 -13.02 -0.96
CA SER A 182 -7.43 -13.73 -2.23
C SER A 182 -8.79 -13.38 -2.86
N GLN A 183 -9.36 -12.21 -2.55
CA GLN A 183 -10.68 -11.73 -3.00
C GLN A 183 -11.86 -12.64 -2.63
N VAL A 184 -11.65 -13.61 -1.73
CA VAL A 184 -12.67 -14.57 -1.28
C VAL A 184 -12.58 -14.73 0.23
N ARG A 185 -13.72 -14.53 0.92
CA ARG A 185 -13.86 -14.83 2.36
C ARG A 185 -15.18 -15.56 2.61
N ILE A 186 -15.10 -16.73 3.22
CA ILE A 186 -16.25 -17.58 3.54
C ILE A 186 -16.14 -17.95 5.03
N PHE A 187 -17.13 -17.56 5.82
CA PHE A 187 -17.14 -17.78 7.28
C PHE A 187 -15.87 -17.35 8.02
N GLY A 188 -15.26 -16.23 7.57
CA GLY A 188 -14.04 -15.67 8.17
C GLY A 188 -12.73 -16.28 7.65
N TRP A 189 -12.78 -17.38 6.91
CA TRP A 189 -11.62 -17.97 6.27
C TRP A 189 -11.40 -17.38 4.86
N ASN A 190 -10.14 -17.17 4.48
CA ASN A 190 -9.77 -16.76 3.12
C ASN A 190 -8.57 -17.58 2.61
N PRO A 191 -8.46 -17.84 1.29
CA PRO A 191 -7.39 -18.66 0.73
C PRO A 191 -5.97 -18.08 0.93
N ALA A 192 -5.85 -16.75 1.11
CA ALA A 192 -4.54 -16.13 1.36
C ALA A 192 -3.89 -16.66 2.66
N GLN A 193 -4.67 -17.16 3.62
CA GLN A 193 -4.16 -17.79 4.85
C GLN A 193 -3.31 -19.04 4.60
N LEU A 194 -3.38 -19.63 3.41
CA LEU A 194 -2.51 -20.74 3.02
C LEU A 194 -1.09 -20.29 2.67
N MET A 195 -0.92 -19.01 2.33
CA MET A 195 0.36 -18.43 1.88
C MET A 195 0.91 -17.40 2.87
N PHE A 196 0.02 -16.65 3.52
CA PHE A 196 0.36 -15.56 4.43
C PHE A 196 -0.17 -15.84 5.82
N ARG A 197 0.69 -15.81 6.83
CA ARG A 197 0.25 -15.90 8.24
C ARG A 197 -0.58 -14.67 8.64
N GLN A 198 -0.22 -13.52 8.06
CA GLN A 198 -0.93 -12.25 8.21
C GLN A 198 -1.63 -11.91 6.89
N SER A 199 -2.86 -12.36 6.72
CA SER A 199 -3.57 -12.23 5.44
C SER A 199 -4.56 -11.06 5.38
N ASP A 200 -5.04 -10.58 6.51
CA ASP A 200 -6.04 -9.51 6.58
C ASP A 200 -6.23 -8.99 8.01
N GLY A 201 -6.53 -7.70 8.15
CA GLY A 201 -6.84 -7.08 9.42
C GLY A 201 -5.62 -6.85 10.33
N ARG A 202 -5.85 -6.82 11.64
CA ARG A 202 -4.86 -6.40 12.64
C ARG A 202 -4.19 -7.59 13.32
N TYR A 203 -2.87 -7.48 13.50
CA TYR A 203 -2.02 -8.41 14.26
C TYR A 203 -1.19 -7.63 15.25
N ASP A 204 -1.14 -8.10 16.50
CA ASP A 204 -0.35 -7.49 17.57
C ASP A 204 0.68 -8.51 18.11
N TYR A 205 1.93 -8.10 18.24
CA TYR A 205 2.99 -8.91 18.82
C TYR A 205 4.08 -8.03 19.44
N ASN A 206 4.42 -8.28 20.72
CA ASN A 206 5.49 -7.60 21.46
C ASN A 206 5.42 -6.05 21.38
N GLY A 207 4.24 -5.47 21.41
CA GLY A 207 4.07 -4.01 21.35
C GLY A 207 4.14 -3.43 19.93
N GLN A 208 4.33 -4.27 18.92
CA GLN A 208 4.26 -3.89 17.52
C GLN A 208 2.93 -4.34 16.92
N THR A 209 2.33 -3.51 16.08
CA THR A 209 1.07 -3.78 15.38
C THR A 209 1.30 -3.81 13.87
N LEU A 210 0.76 -4.82 13.19
CA LEU A 210 0.60 -4.82 11.75
C LEU A 210 -0.89 -4.66 11.40
N ASN A 211 -1.21 -3.82 10.43
CA ASN A 211 -2.52 -3.78 9.78
C ASN A 211 -2.38 -4.18 8.31
N VAL A 212 -3.06 -5.24 7.91
CA VAL A 212 -3.13 -5.70 6.52
C VAL A 212 -4.46 -5.27 5.91
N ASN A 213 -4.41 -4.35 4.97
CA ASN A 213 -5.56 -3.88 4.19
C ASN A 213 -5.78 -4.82 2.99
N ILE A 214 -7.00 -5.25 2.76
CA ILE A 214 -7.32 -6.18 1.67
C ILE A 214 -7.63 -5.51 0.33
N GLY A 215 -7.33 -4.22 0.24
CA GLY A 215 -7.37 -3.47 -1.00
C GLY A 215 -8.74 -2.95 -1.41
N ILE A 216 -8.71 -2.01 -2.34
CA ILE A 216 -9.88 -1.35 -2.91
C ILE A 216 -10.23 -1.97 -4.28
N GLY A 217 -9.23 -2.14 -5.16
CA GLY A 217 -9.38 -2.71 -6.49
C GLY A 217 -9.33 -4.24 -6.52
N CYS A 218 -9.17 -4.80 -7.71
CA CYS A 218 -9.19 -6.23 -7.95
C CYS A 218 -8.09 -6.65 -8.92
N THR A 219 -7.48 -7.82 -8.69
CA THR A 219 -6.65 -8.52 -9.68
C THR A 219 -7.48 -9.53 -10.49
N ALA A 220 -8.59 -10.01 -9.93
CA ALA A 220 -9.60 -10.85 -10.61
C ALA A 220 -10.95 -10.11 -10.62
N PRO A 221 -11.83 -10.34 -11.64
CA PRO A 221 -13.04 -9.55 -11.82
C PRO A 221 -14.17 -9.92 -10.84
N PHE A 222 -13.85 -10.21 -9.60
CA PHE A 222 -14.83 -10.53 -8.54
C PHE A 222 -14.24 -10.30 -7.15
N ARG A 223 -15.12 -10.04 -6.18
CA ARG A 223 -14.87 -10.12 -4.73
C ARG A 223 -16.03 -10.86 -4.07
N ILE A 224 -15.75 -11.88 -3.29
CA ILE A 224 -16.75 -12.69 -2.58
C ILE A 224 -16.50 -12.61 -1.08
N GLY A 225 -17.37 -11.89 -0.36
CA GLY A 225 -17.22 -11.69 1.09
C GLY A 225 -16.02 -10.83 1.51
N THR A 226 -15.38 -10.18 0.57
CA THR A 226 -14.25 -9.25 0.77
C THR A 226 -14.61 -7.89 0.17
N PRO A 227 -15.33 -7.01 0.91
CA PRO A 227 -15.62 -5.66 0.44
C PRO A 227 -14.33 -4.85 0.26
N GLN A 228 -14.43 -3.70 -0.39
CA GLN A 228 -13.35 -2.70 -0.39
C GLN A 228 -13.00 -2.32 1.04
N ASP A 229 -11.69 -2.17 1.31
CA ASP A 229 -11.20 -1.89 2.67
C ASP A 229 -10.66 -0.46 2.78
N LEU A 230 -11.30 0.31 3.64
CA LEU A 230 -10.88 1.65 4.07
C LEU A 230 -10.64 1.60 5.58
N THR A 231 -9.39 1.45 5.99
CA THR A 231 -9.04 1.32 7.42
C THR A 231 -8.74 2.69 8.05
N LEU A 232 -9.60 3.17 8.95
CA LEU A 232 -9.35 4.38 9.72
C LEU A 232 -8.59 4.05 11.00
N ILE A 233 -7.37 4.58 11.15
CA ILE A 233 -6.52 4.40 12.32
C ILE A 233 -6.44 5.73 13.07
N THR A 234 -6.72 5.70 14.37
CA THR A 234 -6.57 6.86 15.25
C THR A 234 -5.39 6.64 16.18
N LEU A 235 -4.37 7.49 16.08
CA LEU A 235 -3.28 7.55 17.04
C LEU A 235 -3.72 8.37 18.26
N ARG A 236 -3.33 7.93 19.45
CA ARG A 236 -3.59 8.63 20.70
C ARG A 236 -2.33 8.67 21.55
N ASN A 237 -2.10 9.81 22.17
CA ASN A 237 -1.06 9.98 23.20
C ASN A 237 -1.47 9.25 24.49
#